data_8a55d4517dfc2653179cbc5720c60cba
#
_entry.id   8a55d4517dfc2653179cbc5720c60cba
#
_cell.length_a   1.000
_cell.length_b   1.000
_cell.length_c   1.000
_cell.angle_alpha   90.00
_cell.angle_beta   90.00
_cell.angle_gamma   90.00
#
_symmetry.space_group_name_H-M   'P 1'
#
loop_
_entity.id
_entity.type
_entity.pdbx_description
1 polymer ?
#
loop_
_entity_poly.entity_id
_entity_poly.type
_entity_poly.pdbx_seq_one_letter_code
_entity_poly.pdbx_strand_id
1 'polypeptide(L)'
;MKKTPYGPPSDLIIQCEMSGRRVFFLPRHGRGHTILPHELNHRANFWALKSLGVNWAVSVTAVGSLQERYAPRDIVLPDQFFDRTSRREEHTFFGEGICAHIAFGEPISYNLRELLFETASAIHERKVHNGGTYVNMDGPAFSTRAESLNNQRLGFDVIGMTNLPEAKLARESEIALATMSMITDYDCWKVEEEPVTAEIVIGHLQANAESAKKVIKELIPKIPENPDWPEHHSLDGAIIGDSSSWPEKTRVKLEPILSRYLNKN
;
A
#
# COMPACT_ATOMS: atom_id res chain seq x y z
N MET A 1 18.28 -0.27 12.84
CA MET A 1 17.22 -1.05 12.18
C MET A 1 16.38 -1.70 13.29
N LYS A 2 15.06 -1.50 13.30
CA LYS A 2 14.20 -2.11 14.32
C LYS A 2 14.10 -3.61 14.04
N LYS A 3 14.41 -4.43 15.03
CA LYS A 3 14.20 -5.89 14.90
C LYS A 3 12.71 -6.15 14.99
N THR A 4 12.14 -6.82 14.00
CA THR A 4 10.74 -7.25 14.03
C THR A 4 10.65 -8.77 14.19
N PRO A 5 9.53 -9.31 14.67
CA PRO A 5 9.34 -10.76 14.77
C PRO A 5 9.23 -11.46 13.40
N TYR A 6 9.14 -10.68 12.32
CA TYR A 6 9.07 -11.13 10.93
C TYR A 6 10.40 -10.98 10.18
N GLY A 7 11.48 -10.63 10.88
CA GLY A 7 12.76 -10.31 10.26
C GLY A 7 12.95 -8.81 10.02
N PRO A 8 13.96 -8.41 9.23
CA PRO A 8 14.22 -7.00 8.96
C PRO A 8 13.18 -6.41 8.00
N PRO A 9 12.79 -5.13 8.18
CA PRO A 9 12.13 -4.36 7.13
C PRO A 9 13.01 -4.25 5.87
N SER A 10 12.39 -3.86 4.75
CA SER A 10 13.07 -3.76 3.45
C SER A 10 14.29 -2.84 3.46
N ASP A 11 14.27 -1.78 4.26
CA ASP A 11 15.39 -0.84 4.42
C ASP A 11 15.29 -0.11 5.77
N LEU A 12 16.21 0.80 6.02
CA LEU A 12 16.13 1.75 7.13
C LEU A 12 14.89 2.64 6.95
N ILE A 13 14.08 2.69 7.99
CA ILE A 13 12.99 3.66 8.07
C ILE A 13 13.59 5.01 8.44
N ILE A 14 13.45 5.98 7.56
CA ILE A 14 13.97 7.33 7.77
C ILE A 14 12.86 8.16 8.42
N GLN A 15 13.17 8.72 9.59
CA GLN A 15 12.28 9.67 10.26
C GLN A 15 12.73 11.10 9.96
N CYS A 16 11.76 11.95 9.65
CA CYS A 16 11.96 13.40 9.60
C CYS A 16 10.78 14.13 10.23
N GLU A 17 10.91 15.41 10.41
CA GLU A 17 9.82 16.31 10.80
C GLU A 17 9.40 17.14 9.58
N MET A 18 8.09 17.15 9.29
CA MET A 18 7.49 17.94 8.24
C MET A 18 6.18 18.57 8.76
N SER A 19 6.07 19.89 8.66
CA SER A 19 4.89 20.63 9.15
C SER A 19 4.52 20.33 10.61
N GLY A 20 5.53 20.19 11.49
CA GLY A 20 5.33 19.86 12.90
C GLY A 20 4.96 18.40 13.19
N ARG A 21 5.03 17.52 12.19
CA ARG A 21 4.67 16.11 12.31
C ARG A 21 5.85 15.19 12.08
N ARG A 22 5.88 14.07 12.81
CA ARG A 22 6.82 12.98 12.53
C ARG A 22 6.38 12.23 11.28
N VAL A 23 7.24 12.17 10.29
CA VAL A 23 7.01 11.47 9.03
C VAL A 23 8.07 10.39 8.86
N PHE A 24 7.64 9.21 8.43
CA PHE A 24 8.51 8.06 8.23
C PHE A 24 8.50 7.67 6.75
N PHE A 25 9.69 7.50 6.17
CA PHE A 25 9.87 7.03 4.80
C PHE A 25 10.50 5.64 4.81
N LEU A 26 9.89 4.73 4.07
CA LEU A 26 10.40 3.37 3.86
C LEU A 26 10.51 3.08 2.37
N PRO A 27 11.73 2.97 1.82
CA PRO A 27 11.92 2.49 0.45
C PRO A 27 11.70 0.97 0.42
N ARG A 28 10.48 0.54 0.00
CA ARG A 28 10.07 -0.87 0.10
C ARG A 28 10.94 -1.83 -0.71
N HIS A 29 11.49 -1.38 -1.84
CA HIS A 29 12.41 -2.15 -2.68
C HIS A 29 13.89 -1.97 -2.29
N GLY A 30 14.15 -1.33 -1.13
CA GLY A 30 15.49 -0.94 -0.72
C GLY A 30 16.02 0.24 -1.54
N ARG A 31 17.04 0.92 -1.01
CA ARG A 31 17.77 1.94 -1.77
C ARG A 31 18.52 1.28 -2.91
N GLY A 32 18.34 1.80 -4.12
CA GLY A 32 18.89 1.20 -5.34
C GLY A 32 17.99 0.11 -5.97
N HIS A 33 16.77 -0.10 -5.44
CA HIS A 33 15.79 -1.05 -5.99
C HIS A 33 16.36 -2.47 -6.11
N THR A 34 16.84 -3.01 -4.99
CA THR A 34 17.57 -4.29 -4.92
C THR A 34 16.72 -5.47 -4.46
N ILE A 35 15.46 -5.24 -4.09
CA ILE A 35 14.54 -6.25 -3.58
C ILE A 35 13.40 -6.42 -4.59
N LEU A 36 13.20 -7.63 -5.09
CA LEU A 36 12.11 -7.96 -6.00
C LEU A 36 10.74 -7.90 -5.28
N PRO A 37 9.62 -7.68 -6.00
CA PRO A 37 8.30 -7.60 -5.39
C PRO A 37 7.95 -8.78 -4.48
N HIS A 38 8.24 -10.00 -4.89
CA HIS A 38 7.96 -11.21 -4.13
C HIS A 38 8.95 -11.48 -2.97
N GLU A 39 10.07 -10.72 -2.89
CA GLU A 39 11.02 -10.79 -1.78
C GLU A 39 10.71 -9.77 -0.68
N LEU A 40 9.74 -8.88 -0.90
CA LEU A 40 9.40 -7.82 0.04
C LEU A 40 8.85 -8.41 1.35
N ASN A 41 9.48 -8.05 2.46
CA ASN A 41 8.97 -8.44 3.77
C ASN A 41 7.90 -7.45 4.26
N HIS A 42 6.73 -7.53 3.65
CA HIS A 42 5.62 -6.61 3.95
C HIS A 42 5.19 -6.67 5.41
N ARG A 43 5.20 -7.87 6.05
CA ARG A 43 4.87 -7.99 7.49
C ARG A 43 5.86 -7.24 8.37
N ALA A 44 7.17 -7.36 8.10
CA ALA A 44 8.18 -6.60 8.84
C ALA A 44 8.01 -5.10 8.64
N ASN A 45 7.70 -4.65 7.41
CA ASN A 45 7.49 -3.26 7.07
C ASN A 45 6.33 -2.65 7.88
N PHE A 46 5.13 -3.25 7.82
CA PHE A 46 3.94 -2.71 8.48
C PHE A 46 3.99 -2.89 10.00
N TRP A 47 4.55 -3.98 10.51
CA TRP A 47 4.78 -4.15 11.93
C TRP A 47 5.71 -3.06 12.50
N ALA A 48 6.79 -2.75 11.77
CA ALA A 48 7.71 -1.69 12.17
C ALA A 48 7.05 -0.31 12.15
N LEU A 49 6.28 0.01 11.10
CA LEU A 49 5.52 1.26 11.02
C LEU A 49 4.51 1.39 12.18
N LYS A 50 3.72 0.35 12.44
CA LYS A 50 2.79 0.33 13.57
C LYS A 50 3.51 0.55 14.91
N SER A 51 4.64 -0.12 15.12
CA SER A 51 5.44 0.01 16.34
C SER A 51 6.11 1.38 16.52
N LEU A 52 6.17 2.21 15.47
CA LEU A 52 6.59 3.61 15.49
C LEU A 52 5.43 4.58 15.73
N GLY A 53 4.21 4.07 15.87
CA GLY A 53 2.99 4.86 16.08
C GLY A 53 2.43 5.48 14.82
N VAL A 54 2.68 4.87 13.65
CA VAL A 54 2.09 5.31 12.37
C VAL A 54 0.61 4.96 12.36
N ASN A 55 -0.23 5.95 12.06
CA ASN A 55 -1.68 5.80 11.92
C ASN A 55 -2.15 6.01 10.47
N TRP A 56 -1.34 6.65 9.62
CA TRP A 56 -1.62 6.89 8.20
C TRP A 56 -0.44 6.48 7.35
N ALA A 57 -0.73 5.89 6.23
CA ALA A 57 0.28 5.54 5.25
C ALA A 57 -0.18 5.91 3.84
N VAL A 58 0.72 6.47 3.05
CA VAL A 58 0.53 6.65 1.62
C VAL A 58 1.53 5.75 0.90
N SER A 59 1.00 4.77 0.17
CA SER A 59 1.79 3.90 -0.70
C SER A 59 1.95 4.58 -2.06
N VAL A 60 3.19 4.89 -2.44
CA VAL A 60 3.51 5.41 -3.77
C VAL A 60 4.03 4.25 -4.62
N THR A 61 3.39 3.99 -5.75
CA THR A 61 3.71 2.84 -6.59
C THR A 61 3.66 3.19 -8.08
N ALA A 62 4.55 2.58 -8.86
CA ALA A 62 4.48 2.60 -10.31
C ALA A 62 3.52 1.51 -10.79
N VAL A 63 2.71 1.81 -11.81
CA VAL A 63 1.70 0.91 -12.35
C VAL A 63 1.61 1.01 -13.86
N GLY A 64 1.24 -0.11 -14.51
CA GLY A 64 0.75 -0.12 -15.88
C GLY A 64 -0.74 0.26 -15.93
N SER A 65 -1.14 0.96 -16.97
CA SER A 65 -2.55 1.30 -17.25
C SER A 65 -3.21 0.20 -18.08
N LEU A 66 -4.42 -0.18 -17.67
CA LEU A 66 -5.27 -1.13 -18.41
C LEU A 66 -6.39 -0.42 -19.18
N GLN A 67 -6.44 0.93 -19.14
CA GLN A 67 -7.47 1.74 -19.75
C GLN A 67 -6.84 2.92 -20.52
N GLU A 68 -7.33 3.20 -21.70
CA GLU A 68 -6.80 4.28 -22.52
C GLU A 68 -6.91 5.67 -21.88
N ARG A 69 -7.92 5.86 -21.04
CA ARG A 69 -8.17 7.12 -20.30
C ARG A 69 -7.11 7.46 -19.25
N TYR A 70 -6.28 6.50 -18.85
CA TYR A 70 -5.25 6.65 -17.85
C TYR A 70 -3.88 6.69 -18.52
N ALA A 71 -3.43 7.88 -18.86
CA ALA A 71 -2.19 8.07 -19.63
C ALA A 71 -0.94 7.98 -18.74
N PRO A 72 0.22 7.62 -19.31
CA PRO A 72 1.50 7.73 -18.61
C PRO A 72 1.71 9.11 -17.97
N ARG A 73 2.20 9.12 -16.73
CA ARG A 73 2.35 10.28 -15.85
C ARG A 73 1.06 10.80 -15.20
N ASP A 74 -0.12 10.24 -15.51
CA ASP A 74 -1.31 10.48 -14.68
C ASP A 74 -1.18 9.77 -13.33
N ILE A 75 -1.99 10.18 -12.36
CA ILE A 75 -2.13 9.53 -11.05
C ILE A 75 -3.50 8.86 -10.97
N VAL A 76 -3.53 7.61 -10.54
CA VAL A 76 -4.76 6.92 -10.14
C VAL A 76 -4.71 6.66 -8.64
N LEU A 77 -5.78 7.03 -7.94
CA LEU A 77 -5.98 6.74 -6.52
C LEU A 77 -7.01 5.59 -6.42
N PRO A 78 -6.57 4.32 -6.47
CA PRO A 78 -7.49 3.20 -6.49
C PRO A 78 -8.30 3.12 -5.19
N ASP A 79 -9.51 2.62 -5.29
CA ASP A 79 -10.38 2.32 -4.16
C ASP A 79 -10.65 0.83 -4.01
N GLN A 80 -10.32 0.04 -5.03
CA GLN A 80 -10.50 -1.41 -5.05
C GLN A 80 -9.24 -2.16 -5.49
N PHE A 81 -9.15 -3.41 -5.06
CA PHE A 81 -8.11 -4.35 -5.46
C PHE A 81 -8.66 -5.64 -6.01
N PHE A 82 -7.96 -6.18 -7.00
CA PHE A 82 -8.14 -7.56 -7.44
C PHE A 82 -6.85 -8.34 -7.23
N ASP A 83 -6.91 -9.38 -6.40
CA ASP A 83 -5.74 -10.14 -5.93
C ASP A 83 -5.45 -11.32 -6.85
N ARG A 84 -4.36 -11.23 -7.62
CA ARG A 84 -3.79 -12.33 -8.41
C ARG A 84 -2.49 -12.88 -7.82
N THR A 85 -2.20 -12.55 -6.55
CA THR A 85 -1.00 -13.04 -5.88
C THR A 85 -1.17 -14.45 -5.34
N SER A 86 -0.05 -15.13 -5.10
CA SER A 86 -0.02 -16.53 -4.67
C SER A 86 0.36 -16.72 -3.19
N ARG A 87 1.24 -15.88 -2.63
CA ARG A 87 1.83 -16.03 -1.27
C ARG A 87 0.93 -15.51 -0.17
N ARG A 88 -0.27 -16.03 -0.06
CA ARG A 88 -1.34 -15.50 0.82
C ARG A 88 -1.07 -15.67 2.31
N GLU A 89 -0.22 -16.60 2.71
CA GLU A 89 0.22 -16.78 4.10
C GLU A 89 1.01 -15.59 4.65
N GLU A 90 1.55 -14.76 3.77
CA GLU A 90 2.26 -13.53 4.14
C GLU A 90 1.36 -12.29 4.19
N HIS A 91 0.08 -12.45 3.83
CA HIS A 91 -0.90 -11.38 3.77
C HIS A 91 -1.62 -11.11 5.08
N THR A 92 -1.22 -11.75 6.18
CA THR A 92 -1.81 -11.55 7.51
C THR A 92 -0.74 -11.61 8.60
N PHE A 93 -0.98 -10.87 9.68
CA PHE A 93 -0.23 -10.98 10.93
C PHE A 93 -0.78 -12.08 11.83
N PHE A 94 -2.05 -12.42 11.67
CA PHE A 94 -2.77 -13.35 12.52
C PHE A 94 -2.45 -14.82 12.15
N GLY A 95 -2.78 -15.70 13.06
CA GLY A 95 -2.43 -17.11 13.05
C GLY A 95 -1.78 -17.51 14.36
N GLU A 96 -1.15 -18.67 14.42
CA GLU A 96 -0.42 -19.16 15.61
C GLU A 96 -1.27 -19.05 16.89
N GLY A 97 -2.59 -19.33 16.81
CA GLY A 97 -3.53 -19.33 17.95
C GLY A 97 -4.34 -18.04 18.14
N ILE A 98 -4.14 -17.00 17.35
CA ILE A 98 -5.00 -15.81 17.32
C ILE A 98 -5.61 -15.66 15.94
N CYS A 99 -6.94 -15.70 15.85
CA CYS A 99 -7.69 -15.55 14.60
C CYS A 99 -8.35 -14.19 14.52
N ALA A 100 -8.22 -13.53 13.36
CA ALA A 100 -8.98 -12.33 13.05
C ALA A 100 -9.46 -12.35 11.59
N HIS A 101 -10.65 -11.81 11.36
CA HIS A 101 -11.23 -11.63 10.03
C HIS A 101 -11.65 -10.18 9.85
N ILE A 102 -10.76 -9.39 9.26
CA ILE A 102 -11.01 -7.98 8.99
C ILE A 102 -12.05 -7.79 7.88
N ALA A 103 -12.92 -6.80 8.02
CA ALA A 103 -13.75 -6.33 6.91
C ALA A 103 -12.86 -5.66 5.85
N PHE A 104 -12.98 -6.09 4.59
CA PHE A 104 -12.11 -5.66 3.50
C PHE A 104 -12.86 -5.33 2.20
N GLY A 105 -14.17 -5.08 2.28
CA GLY A 105 -15.00 -4.62 1.15
C GLY A 105 -14.56 -3.25 0.64
N GLU A 106 -14.15 -2.36 1.56
CA GLU A 106 -13.56 -1.06 1.27
C GLU A 106 -12.09 -1.08 1.71
N PRO A 107 -11.14 -1.52 0.86
CA PRO A 107 -9.78 -1.81 1.27
C PRO A 107 -8.92 -0.56 1.52
N ILE A 108 -9.30 0.58 0.96
CA ILE A 108 -8.58 1.86 1.03
C ILE A 108 -9.33 2.83 1.95
N SER A 109 -8.61 3.63 2.70
CA SER A 109 -9.20 4.70 3.51
C SER A 109 -9.81 5.77 2.62
N TYR A 110 -11.14 5.90 2.70
CA TYR A 110 -11.87 6.92 1.96
C TYR A 110 -11.37 8.33 2.31
N ASN A 111 -11.27 8.64 3.60
CA ASN A 111 -10.89 9.97 4.07
C ASN A 111 -9.47 10.36 3.62
N LEU A 112 -8.50 9.45 3.75
CA LEU A 112 -7.13 9.72 3.32
C LEU A 112 -7.02 9.84 1.80
N ARG A 113 -7.77 9.02 1.04
CA ARG A 113 -7.83 9.07 -0.41
C ARG A 113 -8.41 10.38 -0.92
N GLU A 114 -9.51 10.88 -0.31
CA GLU A 114 -10.10 12.17 -0.69
C GLU A 114 -9.14 13.34 -0.42
N LEU A 115 -8.49 13.39 0.74
CA LEU A 115 -7.46 14.40 1.02
C LEU A 115 -6.30 14.34 0.02
N LEU A 116 -5.89 13.12 -0.35
CA LEU A 116 -4.85 12.90 -1.35
C LEU A 116 -5.30 13.35 -2.73
N PHE A 117 -6.57 13.07 -3.11
CA PHE A 117 -7.15 13.49 -4.39
C PHE A 117 -7.22 15.01 -4.52
N GLU A 118 -7.78 15.69 -3.52
CA GLU A 118 -7.85 17.16 -3.50
C GLU A 118 -6.45 17.78 -3.59
N THR A 119 -5.49 17.23 -2.85
CA THR A 119 -4.13 17.75 -2.84
C THR A 119 -3.42 17.50 -4.17
N ALA A 120 -3.47 16.29 -4.69
CA ALA A 120 -2.83 15.95 -5.95
C ALA A 120 -3.44 16.72 -7.13
N SER A 121 -4.78 16.85 -7.17
CA SER A 121 -5.49 17.58 -8.23
C SER A 121 -5.14 19.06 -8.26
N ALA A 122 -4.79 19.64 -7.13
CA ALA A 122 -4.43 21.06 -7.04
C ALA A 122 -3.02 21.38 -7.55
N ILE A 123 -2.10 20.40 -7.56
CA ILE A 123 -0.68 20.66 -7.82
C ILE A 123 -0.03 19.78 -8.89
N HIS A 124 -0.67 18.65 -9.25
CA HIS A 124 -0.15 17.77 -10.29
C HIS A 124 -0.49 18.34 -11.68
N GLU A 125 0.52 18.36 -12.56
CA GLU A 125 0.39 18.95 -13.91
C GLU A 125 -0.44 18.09 -14.88
N ARG A 126 -0.62 16.81 -14.54
CA ARG A 126 -1.38 15.83 -15.31
C ARG A 126 -2.68 15.48 -14.57
N LYS A 127 -3.45 14.59 -15.17
CA LYS A 127 -4.74 14.21 -14.61
C LYS A 127 -4.58 13.33 -13.36
N VAL A 128 -5.44 13.57 -12.37
CA VAL A 128 -5.60 12.73 -11.19
C VAL A 128 -6.97 12.09 -11.26
N HIS A 129 -7.00 10.77 -11.16
CA HIS A 129 -8.23 9.98 -11.23
C HIS A 129 -8.55 9.43 -9.83
N ASN A 130 -9.76 9.65 -9.35
CA ASN A 130 -10.23 9.19 -8.06
C ASN A 130 -11.06 7.92 -8.19
N GLY A 131 -10.57 6.83 -7.64
CA GLY A 131 -11.16 5.49 -7.75
C GLY A 131 -10.53 4.65 -8.85
N GLY A 132 -10.92 3.39 -8.90
CA GLY A 132 -10.49 2.40 -9.87
C GLY A 132 -9.96 1.12 -9.22
N THR A 133 -9.98 0.03 -9.97
CA THR A 133 -9.51 -1.28 -9.51
C THR A 133 -8.05 -1.51 -9.86
N TYR A 134 -7.25 -1.73 -8.84
CA TYR A 134 -5.84 -2.12 -8.97
C TYR A 134 -5.72 -3.65 -8.96
N VAL A 135 -5.25 -4.23 -10.04
CA VAL A 135 -4.87 -5.65 -10.09
C VAL A 135 -3.48 -5.82 -9.52
N ASN A 136 -3.34 -6.65 -8.50
CA ASN A 136 -2.03 -6.98 -7.94
C ASN A 136 -1.57 -8.35 -8.41
N MET A 137 -0.41 -8.41 -9.03
CA MET A 137 0.28 -9.63 -9.47
C MET A 137 1.58 -9.84 -8.69
N ASP A 138 2.12 -11.05 -8.71
CA ASP A 138 3.36 -11.36 -7.98
C ASP A 138 4.61 -10.74 -8.62
N GLY A 139 4.68 -10.63 -9.94
CA GLY A 139 5.93 -10.34 -10.64
C GLY A 139 6.96 -11.48 -10.51
N PRO A 140 8.29 -11.24 -10.75
CA PRO A 140 8.85 -10.00 -11.25
C PRO A 140 8.64 -9.78 -12.75
N ALA A 141 8.18 -10.80 -13.50
CA ALA A 141 7.84 -10.63 -14.90
C ALA A 141 6.61 -9.73 -15.04
N PHE A 142 6.61 -8.87 -16.06
CA PHE A 142 5.43 -8.13 -16.45
C PHE A 142 4.38 -9.07 -17.08
N SER A 143 3.17 -8.56 -17.30
CA SER A 143 2.06 -9.31 -17.88
C SER A 143 2.43 -9.91 -19.24
N THR A 144 1.95 -11.11 -19.49
CA THR A 144 1.79 -11.54 -20.89
C THR A 144 0.67 -10.72 -21.54
N ARG A 145 0.70 -10.61 -22.88
CA ARG A 145 -0.37 -9.92 -23.62
C ARG A 145 -1.75 -10.54 -23.36
N ALA A 146 -1.82 -11.86 -23.19
CA ALA A 146 -3.06 -12.55 -22.88
C ALA A 146 -3.62 -12.17 -21.51
N GLU A 147 -2.76 -12.05 -20.50
CA GLU A 147 -3.13 -11.57 -19.16
C GLU A 147 -3.60 -10.13 -19.18
N SER A 148 -2.85 -9.26 -19.86
CA SER A 148 -3.16 -7.84 -20.01
C SER A 148 -4.51 -7.62 -20.67
N LEU A 149 -4.76 -8.25 -21.81
CA LEU A 149 -6.05 -8.20 -22.52
C LEU A 149 -7.19 -8.77 -21.68
N ASN A 150 -6.95 -9.83 -20.89
CA ASN A 150 -7.96 -10.38 -20.01
C ASN A 150 -8.28 -9.41 -18.86
N ASN A 151 -7.27 -8.78 -18.25
CA ASN A 151 -7.46 -7.77 -17.21
C ASN A 151 -8.26 -6.57 -17.73
N GLN A 152 -7.95 -6.11 -18.96
CA GLN A 152 -8.68 -5.02 -19.62
C GLN A 152 -10.16 -5.39 -19.85
N ARG A 153 -10.43 -6.61 -20.36
CA ARG A 153 -11.80 -7.10 -20.60
C ARG A 153 -12.62 -7.21 -19.33
N LEU A 154 -11.99 -7.51 -18.20
CA LEU A 154 -12.64 -7.54 -16.88
C LEU A 154 -12.90 -6.13 -16.32
N GLY A 155 -12.47 -5.08 -17.01
CA GLY A 155 -12.71 -3.69 -16.64
C GLY A 155 -11.80 -3.19 -15.52
N PHE A 156 -10.66 -3.84 -15.28
CA PHE A 156 -9.67 -3.34 -14.32
C PHE A 156 -8.95 -2.11 -14.85
N ASP A 157 -8.44 -1.29 -13.95
CA ASP A 157 -7.96 0.05 -14.27
C ASP A 157 -6.44 0.14 -14.34
N VAL A 158 -5.74 -0.36 -13.33
CA VAL A 158 -4.28 -0.37 -13.27
C VAL A 158 -3.74 -1.70 -12.76
N ILE A 159 -2.48 -1.99 -13.08
CA ILE A 159 -1.80 -3.21 -12.67
C ILE A 159 -0.45 -2.91 -12.02
N GLY A 160 -0.14 -3.59 -10.92
CA GLY A 160 1.13 -3.49 -10.23
C GLY A 160 1.41 -4.71 -9.35
N MET A 161 2.46 -4.64 -8.52
CA MET A 161 3.02 -5.84 -7.87
C MET A 161 3.09 -5.75 -6.34
N THR A 162 2.70 -4.62 -5.70
CA THR A 162 3.10 -4.39 -4.30
C THR A 162 1.98 -4.03 -3.34
N ASN A 163 0.83 -3.54 -3.80
CA ASN A 163 -0.21 -3.01 -2.92
C ASN A 163 -1.03 -4.07 -2.17
N LEU A 164 -1.05 -5.29 -2.65
CA LEU A 164 -1.42 -6.46 -1.86
C LEU A 164 -0.14 -7.30 -1.67
N PRO A 165 0.28 -7.51 -0.43
CA PRO A 165 -0.48 -7.49 0.83
C PRO A 165 -0.49 -6.16 1.61
N GLU A 166 0.12 -5.06 1.14
CA GLU A 166 0.22 -3.80 1.91
C GLU A 166 -1.14 -3.37 2.50
N ALA A 167 -2.19 -3.34 1.67
CA ALA A 167 -3.51 -2.89 2.12
C ALA A 167 -4.13 -3.81 3.19
N LYS A 168 -3.94 -5.13 3.08
CA LYS A 168 -4.41 -6.08 4.10
C LYS A 168 -3.69 -5.88 5.43
N LEU A 169 -2.36 -5.76 5.39
CA LEU A 169 -1.52 -5.58 6.57
C LEU A 169 -1.73 -4.20 7.21
N ALA A 170 -1.95 -3.15 6.42
CA ALA A 170 -2.35 -1.84 6.93
C ALA A 170 -3.67 -1.93 7.70
N ARG A 171 -4.68 -2.59 7.13
CA ARG A 171 -5.98 -2.79 7.76
C ARG A 171 -5.85 -3.59 9.07
N GLU A 172 -5.10 -4.68 9.08
CA GLU A 172 -4.84 -5.46 10.29
C GLU A 172 -4.00 -4.71 11.34
N SER A 173 -3.24 -3.70 10.91
CA SER A 173 -2.48 -2.82 11.82
C SER A 173 -3.26 -1.58 12.25
N GLU A 174 -4.52 -1.43 11.85
CA GLU A 174 -5.31 -0.22 12.10
C GLU A 174 -4.60 1.05 11.59
N ILE A 175 -3.98 0.95 10.41
CA ILE A 175 -3.34 2.05 9.70
C ILE A 175 -4.24 2.42 8.52
N ALA A 176 -4.69 3.67 8.46
CA ALA A 176 -5.40 4.19 7.31
C ALA A 176 -4.43 4.27 6.11
N LEU A 177 -4.72 3.54 5.03
CA LEU A 177 -3.90 3.48 3.83
C LEU A 177 -4.60 4.16 2.65
N ALA A 178 -3.87 4.99 1.92
CA ALA A 178 -4.21 5.40 0.56
C ALA A 178 -3.05 5.06 -0.38
N THR A 179 -3.38 4.83 -1.65
CA THR A 179 -2.39 4.51 -2.68
C THR A 179 -2.36 5.60 -3.72
N MET A 180 -1.16 6.04 -4.08
CA MET A 180 -0.89 6.92 -5.20
C MET A 180 -0.22 6.11 -6.31
N SER A 181 -1.01 5.62 -7.25
CA SER A 181 -0.56 4.83 -8.39
C SER A 181 -0.12 5.77 -9.50
N MET A 182 1.18 5.81 -9.76
CA MET A 182 1.82 6.65 -10.77
C MET A 182 1.95 5.85 -12.05
N ILE A 183 1.23 6.22 -13.10
CA ILE A 183 1.22 5.48 -14.36
C ILE A 183 2.54 5.68 -15.09
N THR A 184 3.15 4.58 -15.51
CA THR A 184 4.39 4.56 -16.28
C THR A 184 4.18 4.19 -17.74
N ASP A 185 3.19 3.34 -18.05
CA ASP A 185 2.96 2.73 -19.35
C ASP A 185 1.50 2.24 -19.48
N TYR A 186 1.15 1.70 -20.65
CA TYR A 186 -0.16 1.10 -20.91
C TYR A 186 -0.17 -0.44 -20.80
N ASP A 187 0.73 -1.01 -19.99
CA ASP A 187 0.93 -2.46 -19.97
C ASP A 187 1.15 -2.98 -21.42
N CYS A 188 1.01 -4.28 -21.69
CA CYS A 188 1.28 -4.81 -23.03
C CYS A 188 0.04 -5.02 -23.92
N TRP A 189 -1.13 -4.49 -23.53
CA TRP A 189 -2.33 -4.57 -24.34
C TRP A 189 -2.34 -3.60 -25.52
N LYS A 190 -1.69 -2.44 -25.40
CA LYS A 190 -1.66 -1.38 -26.43
C LYS A 190 -0.53 -1.67 -27.41
N VAL A 191 -0.90 -2.25 -28.53
CA VAL A 191 0.06 -2.80 -29.53
C VAL A 191 0.86 -1.73 -30.26
N GLU A 192 0.34 -0.50 -30.33
CA GLU A 192 0.94 0.63 -31.07
C GLU A 192 2.05 1.34 -30.26
N GLU A 193 2.25 0.98 -29.01
CA GLU A 193 3.29 1.53 -28.15
C GLU A 193 4.47 0.54 -28.02
N GLU A 194 5.65 1.09 -27.71
CA GLU A 194 6.84 0.28 -27.47
C GLU A 194 6.60 -0.71 -26.31
N PRO A 195 7.18 -1.92 -26.40
CA PRO A 195 7.08 -2.89 -25.31
C PRO A 195 7.52 -2.28 -23.98
N VAL A 196 6.79 -2.59 -22.91
CA VAL A 196 7.16 -2.16 -21.55
C VAL A 196 8.55 -2.67 -21.21
N THR A 197 9.51 -1.76 -21.10
CA THR A 197 10.90 -2.06 -20.71
C THR A 197 11.22 -1.41 -19.37
N ALA A 198 12.19 -1.98 -18.65
CA ALA A 198 12.66 -1.37 -17.41
C ALA A 198 13.16 0.08 -17.60
N GLU A 199 13.71 0.41 -18.76
CA GLU A 199 14.18 1.75 -19.09
C GLU A 199 13.06 2.77 -19.18
N ILE A 200 11.96 2.45 -19.86
CA ILE A 200 10.77 3.29 -19.97
C ILE A 200 10.17 3.52 -18.58
N VAL A 201 10.03 2.45 -17.80
CA VAL A 201 9.52 2.52 -16.41
C VAL A 201 10.41 3.43 -15.56
N ILE A 202 11.74 3.28 -15.62
CA ILE A 202 12.69 4.11 -14.85
C ILE A 202 12.63 5.58 -15.29
N GLY A 203 12.51 5.86 -16.57
CA GLY A 203 12.40 7.23 -17.10
C GLY A 203 11.18 7.97 -16.54
N HIS A 204 10.03 7.31 -16.50
CA HIS A 204 8.82 7.89 -15.89
C HIS A 204 8.87 7.92 -14.36
N LEU A 205 9.54 6.97 -13.72
CA LEU A 205 9.69 6.93 -12.25
C LEU A 205 10.35 8.18 -11.67
N GLN A 206 11.35 8.75 -12.33
CA GLN A 206 12.03 9.95 -11.83
C GLN A 206 11.09 11.16 -11.81
N ALA A 207 10.37 11.41 -12.91
CA ALA A 207 9.41 12.51 -12.99
C ALA A 207 8.24 12.29 -12.00
N ASN A 208 7.77 11.05 -11.89
CA ASN A 208 6.72 10.65 -10.96
C ASN A 208 7.17 10.81 -9.50
N ALA A 209 8.43 10.49 -9.18
CA ALA A 209 8.96 10.64 -7.82
C ALA A 209 9.00 12.12 -7.37
N GLU A 210 9.38 13.05 -8.25
CA GLU A 210 9.35 14.48 -7.92
C GLU A 210 7.92 15.00 -7.72
N SER A 211 6.97 14.53 -8.55
CA SER A 211 5.55 14.85 -8.36
C SER A 211 5.03 14.28 -7.04
N ALA A 212 5.33 13.01 -6.73
CA ALA A 212 4.93 12.38 -5.49
C ALA A 212 5.44 13.13 -4.26
N LYS A 213 6.72 13.56 -4.26
CA LYS A 213 7.30 14.34 -3.15
C LYS A 213 6.53 15.64 -2.91
N LYS A 214 6.17 16.37 -3.99
CA LYS A 214 5.38 17.61 -3.88
C LYS A 214 4.01 17.32 -3.28
N VAL A 215 3.29 16.30 -3.78
CA VAL A 215 1.98 15.90 -3.28
C VAL A 215 2.04 15.53 -1.80
N ILE A 216 2.98 14.68 -1.40
CA ILE A 216 3.12 14.25 0.00
C ILE A 216 3.42 15.44 0.91
N LYS A 217 4.31 16.35 0.50
CA LYS A 217 4.63 17.56 1.28
C LYS A 217 3.39 18.42 1.56
N GLU A 218 2.54 18.61 0.57
CA GLU A 218 1.32 19.41 0.68
C GLU A 218 0.16 18.65 1.35
N LEU A 219 0.18 17.33 1.34
CA LEU A 219 -0.81 16.48 2.00
C LEU A 219 -0.63 16.45 3.53
N ILE A 220 0.61 16.35 4.01
CA ILE A 220 0.92 16.15 5.44
C ILE A 220 0.20 17.15 6.36
N PRO A 221 0.23 18.46 6.11
CA PRO A 221 -0.46 19.43 6.98
C PRO A 221 -1.99 19.32 6.94
N LYS A 222 -2.57 18.71 5.90
CA LYS A 222 -4.03 18.55 5.75
C LYS A 222 -4.59 17.34 6.49
N ILE A 223 -3.75 16.35 6.81
CA ILE A 223 -4.18 15.18 7.59
C ILE A 223 -4.54 15.68 9.01
N PRO A 224 -5.72 15.36 9.57
CA PRO A 224 -6.10 15.76 10.93
C PRO A 224 -5.10 15.23 11.98
N GLU A 225 -4.95 15.92 13.10
CA GLU A 225 -3.99 15.48 14.15
C GLU A 225 -4.42 14.19 14.83
N ASN A 226 -5.70 14.07 15.13
CA ASN A 226 -6.27 12.91 15.83
C ASN A 226 -7.57 12.47 15.14
N PRO A 227 -7.52 11.97 13.89
CA PRO A 227 -8.74 11.49 13.24
C PRO A 227 -9.16 10.16 13.85
N ASP A 228 -10.47 10.01 14.00
CA ASP A 228 -11.13 8.79 14.40
C ASP A 228 -11.80 8.17 13.16
N TRP A 229 -10.99 7.57 12.30
CA TRP A 229 -11.46 6.98 11.05
C TRP A 229 -11.75 5.48 11.22
N PRO A 230 -12.65 4.90 10.40
CA PRO A 230 -13.01 3.48 10.52
C PRO A 230 -11.81 2.51 10.51
N GLU A 231 -10.76 2.85 9.75
CA GLU A 231 -9.56 2.02 9.66
C GLU A 231 -8.84 1.87 11.01
N HIS A 232 -8.92 2.88 11.90
CA HIS A 232 -8.29 2.83 13.22
C HIS A 232 -9.03 1.91 14.21
N HIS A 233 -10.17 1.36 13.79
CA HIS A 233 -11.03 0.44 14.55
C HIS A 233 -11.28 -0.88 13.81
N SER A 234 -10.45 -1.18 12.81
CA SER A 234 -10.68 -2.33 11.91
C SER A 234 -10.59 -3.69 12.59
N LEU A 235 -9.99 -3.76 13.77
CA LEU A 235 -9.94 -4.98 14.58
C LEU A 235 -11.08 -5.07 15.60
N ASP A 236 -11.89 -4.03 15.79
CA ASP A 236 -13.05 -4.08 16.69
C ASP A 236 -14.06 -5.10 16.16
N GLY A 237 -14.29 -6.18 16.89
CA GLY A 237 -15.15 -7.30 16.50
C GLY A 237 -14.56 -8.22 15.41
N ALA A 238 -13.36 -7.97 14.91
CA ALA A 238 -12.71 -8.83 13.92
C ALA A 238 -11.93 -9.99 14.56
N ILE A 239 -11.43 -9.82 15.78
CA ILE A 239 -10.65 -10.83 16.50
C ILE A 239 -11.61 -11.82 17.16
N ILE A 240 -11.43 -13.13 16.89
CA ILE A 240 -12.28 -14.19 17.39
C ILE A 240 -11.67 -14.85 18.61
N GLY A 241 -12.52 -15.19 19.56
CA GLY A 241 -12.13 -15.91 20.78
C GLY A 241 -11.80 -15.01 21.96
N ASP A 242 -11.52 -15.65 23.10
CA ASP A 242 -11.19 -14.97 24.35
C ASP A 242 -9.69 -14.67 24.42
N SER A 243 -9.36 -13.42 24.71
CA SER A 243 -7.97 -12.96 24.85
C SER A 243 -7.18 -13.72 25.94
N SER A 244 -7.86 -14.29 26.94
CA SER A 244 -7.22 -15.14 27.96
C SER A 244 -6.66 -16.44 27.40
N SER A 245 -7.16 -16.92 26.25
CA SER A 245 -6.72 -18.12 25.58
C SER A 245 -5.57 -17.90 24.58
N TRP A 246 -5.20 -16.66 24.33
CA TRP A 246 -4.18 -16.33 23.33
C TRP A 246 -2.79 -16.79 23.76
N PRO A 247 -2.04 -17.51 22.91
CA PRO A 247 -0.68 -17.93 23.24
C PRO A 247 0.23 -16.74 23.52
N GLU A 248 0.97 -16.79 24.64
CA GLU A 248 1.84 -15.70 25.09
C GLU A 248 2.85 -15.30 24.00
N LYS A 249 3.47 -16.27 23.32
CA LYS A 249 4.41 -16.01 22.24
C LYS A 249 3.78 -15.18 21.13
N THR A 250 2.53 -15.47 20.76
CA THR A 250 1.81 -14.75 19.69
C THR A 250 1.37 -13.38 20.16
N ARG A 251 0.93 -13.24 21.41
CA ARG A 251 0.60 -11.94 22.02
C ARG A 251 1.80 -10.99 21.99
N VAL A 252 2.96 -11.45 22.41
CA VAL A 252 4.21 -10.67 22.38
C VAL A 252 4.60 -10.31 20.94
N LYS A 253 4.48 -11.27 20.02
CA LYS A 253 4.74 -11.05 18.59
C LYS A 253 3.85 -9.94 18.01
N LEU A 254 2.58 -9.89 18.39
CA LEU A 254 1.57 -8.96 17.86
C LEU A 254 1.34 -7.74 18.76
N GLU A 255 2.15 -7.53 19.80
CA GLU A 255 1.94 -6.46 20.79
C GLU A 255 1.62 -5.10 20.18
N PRO A 256 2.35 -4.53 19.20
CA PRO A 256 2.03 -3.21 18.64
C PRO A 256 0.66 -3.15 17.94
N ILE A 257 0.18 -4.29 17.43
CA ILE A 257 -1.11 -4.43 16.74
C ILE A 257 -2.23 -4.62 17.75
N LEU A 258 -1.99 -5.44 18.76
CA LEU A 258 -2.99 -5.84 19.77
C LEU A 258 -3.02 -4.93 21.00
N SER A 259 -2.18 -3.91 21.11
CA SER A 259 -2.02 -3.08 22.31
C SER A 259 -3.35 -2.55 22.89
N ARG A 260 -4.28 -2.16 22.01
CA ARG A 260 -5.62 -1.69 22.36
C ARG A 260 -6.55 -2.78 22.93
N TYR A 261 -6.25 -4.04 22.63
CA TYR A 261 -7.07 -5.22 22.94
C TYR A 261 -6.53 -6.03 24.12
N LEU A 262 -5.25 -5.85 24.47
CA LEU A 262 -4.61 -6.55 25.60
C LEU A 262 -5.03 -6.01 26.97
N ASN A 263 -5.51 -4.77 27.05
CA ASN A 263 -5.87 -4.08 28.29
C ASN A 263 -7.39 -3.95 28.51
N LYS A 264 -8.21 -4.65 27.73
CA LYS A 264 -9.67 -4.71 27.91
C LYS A 264 -10.03 -5.90 28.82
N ASN A 265 -9.64 -5.84 30.12
CA ASN A 265 -10.15 -6.71 31.19
C ASN A 265 -11.04 -5.89 32.11
#